data_5f23e8a7d8ac8d1f233dcb8a3c2309b9
#
_entry.id   5f23e8a7d8ac8d1f233dcb8a3c2309b9
#
_cell.length_a   1.000
_cell.length_b   1.000
_cell.length_c   1.000
_cell.angle_alpha   90.00
_cell.angle_beta   90.00
_cell.angle_gamma   90.00
#
_symmetry.space_group_name_H-M   'P 1'
#
loop_
_entity.id
_entity.type
_entity.pdbx_description
1 polymer ?
#
loop_
_entity_poly.entity_id
_entity_poly.type
_entity_poly.pdbx_seq_one_letter_code
_entity_poly.pdbx_strand_id
1 'polypeptide(L)'
;MENKVIQDRLTLLRAKMQEEGIDFYMMPTADFHNSEYVNDYFKVREYFSNFTGSNGTLLVWKDGAGLWTDGRYFIQAETELEGTGVELFRMLQEGVPTIEEFLEQNMQQGQTLGFDGRVIAAMDGKKYEKVLAKAQICIAYEKDLADSIWTDRPNFPAGKVTVLDEKIAGKSVEEKLTQTREKMAKDGANALLLT
;
A
#
# COMPACT_ATOMS: atom_id res chain seq x y z
N MET A 1 -19.02 9.08 16.69
CA MET A 1 -19.29 9.70 15.38
C MET A 1 -18.26 9.25 14.35
N GLU A 2 -16.99 9.24 14.67
CA GLU A 2 -15.90 8.83 13.74
C GLU A 2 -16.02 7.40 13.22
N ASN A 3 -16.31 6.44 14.08
CA ASN A 3 -16.44 5.03 13.69
C ASN A 3 -17.53 4.78 12.64
N LYS A 4 -18.62 5.54 12.70
CA LYS A 4 -19.68 5.44 11.68
C LYS A 4 -19.20 5.94 10.33
N VAL A 5 -18.36 6.97 10.28
CA VAL A 5 -17.78 7.49 9.04
C VAL A 5 -16.94 6.41 8.34
N ILE A 6 -16.14 5.65 9.09
CA ILE A 6 -15.34 4.54 8.53
C ILE A 6 -16.25 3.44 7.98
N GLN A 7 -17.29 3.05 8.71
CA GLN A 7 -18.27 2.05 8.24
C GLN A 7 -18.97 2.49 6.95
N ASP A 8 -19.35 3.78 6.87
CA ASP A 8 -19.99 4.36 5.67
C ASP A 8 -19.00 4.35 4.47
N ARG A 9 -17.72 4.72 4.70
CA ARG A 9 -16.66 4.65 3.68
C ARG A 9 -16.42 3.21 3.18
N LEU A 10 -16.34 2.24 4.09
CA LEU A 10 -16.20 0.83 3.74
C LEU A 10 -17.42 0.30 2.96
N THR A 11 -18.61 0.79 3.26
CA THR A 11 -19.84 0.46 2.52
C THR A 11 -19.76 0.99 1.08
N LEU A 12 -19.34 2.25 0.90
CA LEU A 12 -19.12 2.83 -0.43
C LEU A 12 -18.03 2.08 -1.21
N LEU A 13 -16.93 1.72 -0.54
CA LEU A 13 -15.86 0.94 -1.18
C LEU A 13 -16.37 -0.42 -1.66
N ARG A 14 -17.13 -1.16 -0.85
CA ARG A 14 -17.72 -2.44 -1.24
C ARG A 14 -18.68 -2.31 -2.43
N ALA A 15 -19.48 -1.25 -2.46
CA ALA A 15 -20.34 -0.98 -3.62
C ALA A 15 -19.50 -0.75 -4.88
N LYS A 16 -18.40 0.01 -4.78
CA LYS A 16 -17.49 0.25 -5.91
C LYS A 16 -16.74 -1.01 -6.32
N MET A 17 -16.28 -1.82 -5.38
CA MET A 17 -15.69 -3.13 -5.66
C MET A 17 -16.65 -4.01 -6.46
N GLN A 18 -17.94 -4.06 -6.09
CA GLN A 18 -18.95 -4.83 -6.80
C GLN A 18 -19.17 -4.32 -8.24
N GLU A 19 -19.22 -2.98 -8.46
CA GLU A 19 -19.32 -2.38 -9.79
C GLU A 19 -18.14 -2.77 -10.70
N GLU A 20 -16.94 -2.88 -10.13
CA GLU A 20 -15.69 -3.17 -10.84
C GLU A 20 -15.35 -4.67 -10.92
N GLY A 21 -16.19 -5.53 -10.34
CA GLY A 21 -15.97 -6.98 -10.32
C GLY A 21 -14.77 -7.40 -9.46
N ILE A 22 -14.52 -6.67 -8.37
CA ILE A 22 -13.43 -6.91 -7.42
C ILE A 22 -14.01 -7.51 -6.14
N ASP A 23 -13.50 -8.67 -5.73
CA ASP A 23 -13.96 -9.38 -4.53
C ASP A 23 -13.17 -9.00 -3.27
N PHE A 24 -11.88 -8.77 -3.43
CA PHE A 24 -10.96 -8.30 -2.39
C PHE A 24 -10.21 -7.07 -2.87
N TYR A 25 -10.09 -6.05 -2.04
CA TYR A 25 -9.36 -4.83 -2.38
C TYR A 25 -8.30 -4.51 -1.32
N MET A 26 -7.05 -4.36 -1.75
CA MET A 26 -5.89 -4.19 -0.87
C MET A 26 -5.31 -2.78 -0.96
N MET A 27 -5.03 -2.18 0.19
CA MET A 27 -4.48 -0.83 0.34
C MET A 27 -3.30 -0.85 1.31
N PRO A 28 -2.05 -0.86 0.83
CA PRO A 28 -0.87 -0.78 1.68
C PRO A 28 -0.58 0.66 2.14
N THR A 29 0.31 0.80 3.11
CA THR A 29 1.01 2.07 3.35
C THR A 29 2.12 2.18 2.31
N ALA A 30 1.88 2.91 1.24
CA ALA A 30 2.88 3.14 0.19
C ALA A 30 2.51 4.36 -0.67
N ASP A 31 3.50 4.93 -1.32
CA ASP A 31 3.38 5.85 -2.44
C ASP A 31 4.02 5.24 -3.70
N PHE A 32 4.17 6.00 -4.78
CA PHE A 32 4.77 5.50 -6.03
C PHE A 32 6.27 5.15 -5.90
N HIS A 33 6.92 5.50 -4.79
CA HIS A 33 8.32 5.19 -4.49
C HIS A 33 8.47 4.18 -3.37
N ASN A 34 7.35 3.61 -2.87
CA ASN A 34 7.30 2.73 -1.72
C ASN A 34 7.92 3.35 -0.46
N SER A 35 7.65 4.64 -0.22
CA SER A 35 8.15 5.38 0.93
C SER A 35 7.42 4.96 2.21
N GLU A 36 8.12 4.97 3.35
CA GLU A 36 7.53 4.70 4.67
C GLU A 36 6.61 5.85 5.12
N TYR A 37 6.99 7.09 4.84
CA TYR A 37 6.22 8.28 5.20
C TYR A 37 5.59 8.88 3.96
N VAL A 38 4.34 8.54 3.74
CA VAL A 38 3.60 8.94 2.53
C VAL A 38 2.98 10.33 2.66
N ASN A 39 2.88 11.03 1.53
CA ASN A 39 2.10 12.27 1.46
C ASN A 39 0.61 12.00 1.69
N ASP A 40 -0.13 13.00 2.16
CA ASP A 40 -1.56 12.87 2.50
C ASP A 40 -2.42 12.35 1.36
N TYR A 41 -2.06 12.60 0.10
CA TYR A 41 -2.71 12.02 -1.08
C TYR A 41 -2.74 10.48 -1.06
N PHE A 42 -1.68 9.85 -0.53
CA PHE A 42 -1.53 8.39 -0.50
C PHE A 42 -2.07 7.73 0.77
N LYS A 43 -2.66 8.48 1.69
CA LYS A 43 -3.20 7.94 2.96
C LYS A 43 -4.54 7.20 2.79
N VAL A 44 -4.67 6.43 1.70
CA VAL A 44 -5.89 5.69 1.38
C VAL A 44 -6.24 4.66 2.45
N ARG A 45 -5.25 3.91 2.95
CA ARG A 45 -5.43 2.96 4.05
C ARG A 45 -5.97 3.67 5.30
N GLU A 46 -5.39 4.82 5.69
CA GLU A 46 -5.82 5.62 6.83
C GLU A 46 -7.25 6.12 6.63
N TYR A 47 -7.61 6.60 5.46
CA TYR A 47 -8.95 7.07 5.12
C TYR A 47 -10.03 6.00 5.32
N PHE A 48 -9.75 4.74 4.97
CA PHE A 48 -10.71 3.64 5.09
C PHE A 48 -10.64 2.87 6.41
N SER A 49 -9.61 3.04 7.24
CA SER A 49 -9.45 2.30 8.50
C SER A 49 -9.42 3.16 9.74
N ASN A 50 -9.15 4.46 9.63
CA ASN A 50 -8.80 5.36 10.72
C ASN A 50 -7.44 5.06 11.38
N PHE A 51 -6.69 4.07 10.91
CA PHE A 51 -5.40 3.73 11.48
C PHE A 51 -4.30 4.66 10.95
N THR A 52 -3.60 5.35 11.85
CA THR A 52 -2.61 6.41 11.51
C THR A 52 -1.15 5.94 11.55
N GLY A 53 -0.87 4.70 11.99
CA GLY A 53 0.49 4.15 12.04
C GLY A 53 1.18 4.12 10.67
N SER A 54 2.51 4.22 10.61
CA SER A 54 3.28 4.33 9.36
C SER A 54 3.46 2.98 8.61
N ASN A 55 3.06 1.86 9.20
CA ASN A 55 3.14 0.55 8.55
C ASN A 55 1.85 -0.25 8.72
N GLY A 56 1.30 -0.71 7.62
CA GLY A 56 0.13 -1.59 7.61
C GLY A 56 -0.48 -1.74 6.23
N THR A 57 -1.24 -2.82 6.06
CA THR A 57 -2.01 -3.08 4.86
C THR A 57 -3.45 -3.37 5.24
N LEU A 58 -4.39 -2.63 4.67
CA LEU A 58 -5.82 -2.87 4.80
C LEU A 58 -6.28 -3.75 3.64
N LEU A 59 -6.97 -4.83 3.96
CA LEU A 59 -7.67 -5.67 3.00
C LEU A 59 -9.17 -5.58 3.28
N VAL A 60 -9.97 -5.32 2.25
CA VAL A 60 -11.43 -5.24 2.33
C VAL A 60 -12.04 -6.31 1.45
N TRP A 61 -13.06 -7.00 1.93
CA TRP A 61 -13.85 -7.99 1.19
C TRP A 61 -15.34 -7.77 1.46
N LYS A 62 -16.18 -8.60 0.84
CA LYS A 62 -17.63 -8.43 0.81
C LYS A 62 -18.26 -8.07 2.17
N ASP A 63 -17.88 -8.77 3.22
CA ASP A 63 -18.51 -8.73 4.56
C ASP A 63 -17.51 -8.45 5.70
N GLY A 64 -16.24 -8.13 5.37
CA GLY A 64 -15.23 -7.82 6.36
C GLY A 64 -14.18 -6.85 5.86
N ALA A 65 -13.31 -6.49 6.78
CA ALA A 65 -12.08 -5.74 6.52
C ALA A 65 -11.05 -6.10 7.59
N GLY A 66 -9.79 -6.21 7.20
CA GLY A 66 -8.69 -6.54 8.11
C GLY A 66 -7.48 -5.65 7.89
N LEU A 67 -6.86 -5.21 8.97
CA LEU A 67 -5.62 -4.46 8.97
C LEU A 67 -4.48 -5.34 9.49
N TRP A 68 -3.49 -5.61 8.64
CA TRP A 68 -2.22 -6.22 9.02
C TRP A 68 -1.22 -5.14 9.39
N THR A 69 -0.69 -5.18 10.62
CA THR A 69 0.37 -4.26 11.07
C THR A 69 1.36 -4.98 11.99
N ASP A 70 2.53 -4.38 12.22
CA ASP A 70 3.58 -4.97 13.05
C ASP A 70 3.50 -4.55 14.52
N GLY A 71 4.34 -5.18 15.37
CA GLY A 71 4.32 -5.04 16.82
C GLY A 71 4.48 -3.63 17.37
N ARG A 72 5.01 -2.70 16.61
CA ARG A 72 5.15 -1.29 17.00
C ARG A 72 3.78 -0.61 17.17
N TYR A 73 2.76 -1.14 16.47
CA TYR A 73 1.46 -0.48 16.32
C TYR A 73 0.29 -1.24 16.93
N PHE A 74 0.48 -2.41 17.57
CA PHE A 74 -0.64 -3.23 18.05
C PHE A 74 -1.59 -2.47 18.98
N ILE A 75 -1.05 -1.76 19.98
CA ILE A 75 -1.85 -1.00 20.94
C ILE A 75 -2.58 0.17 20.27
N GLN A 76 -1.87 0.90 19.41
CA GLN A 76 -2.44 2.00 18.65
C GLN A 76 -3.56 1.52 17.75
N ALA A 77 -3.34 0.43 16.99
CA ALA A 77 -4.32 -0.13 16.09
C ALA A 77 -5.56 -0.65 16.84
N GLU A 78 -5.41 -1.30 17.99
CA GLU A 78 -6.55 -1.69 18.84
C GLU A 78 -7.45 -0.50 19.16
N THR A 79 -6.84 0.62 19.56
CA THR A 79 -7.58 1.84 19.92
C THR A 79 -8.23 2.51 18.71
N GLU A 80 -7.50 2.67 17.63
CA GLU A 80 -7.96 3.40 16.44
C GLU A 80 -8.98 2.61 15.61
N LEU A 81 -8.91 1.27 15.65
CA LEU A 81 -9.86 0.39 14.94
C LEU A 81 -11.13 0.07 15.74
N GLU A 82 -11.18 0.43 17.02
CA GLU A 82 -12.34 0.12 17.87
C GLU A 82 -13.62 0.68 17.25
N GLY A 83 -14.62 -0.20 17.03
CA GLY A 83 -15.92 0.16 16.47
C GLY A 83 -15.95 0.55 14.99
N THR A 84 -14.82 0.47 14.26
CA THR A 84 -14.77 0.74 12.81
C THR A 84 -15.30 -0.41 11.95
N GLY A 85 -15.31 -1.62 12.48
CA GLY A 85 -15.59 -2.85 11.73
C GLY A 85 -14.38 -3.42 10.98
N VAL A 86 -13.18 -2.90 11.25
CA VAL A 86 -11.90 -3.41 10.74
C VAL A 86 -11.27 -4.29 11.81
N GLU A 87 -10.95 -5.54 11.46
CA GLU A 87 -10.28 -6.50 12.34
C GLU A 87 -8.76 -6.27 12.35
N LEU A 88 -8.12 -6.39 13.52
CA LEU A 88 -6.67 -6.28 13.65
C LEU A 88 -5.98 -7.64 13.49
N PHE A 89 -5.14 -7.77 12.47
CA PHE A 89 -4.24 -8.90 12.27
C PHE A 89 -2.82 -8.53 12.72
N ARG A 90 -2.40 -9.08 13.87
CA ARG A 90 -1.07 -8.82 14.46
C ARG A 90 -0.01 -9.63 13.76
N MET A 91 0.70 -9.02 12.81
CA MET A 91 1.74 -9.69 12.02
C MET A 91 2.77 -10.41 12.91
N LEU A 92 3.21 -11.58 12.47
CA LEU A 92 4.21 -12.43 13.13
C LEU A 92 3.77 -13.00 14.50
N GLN A 93 2.51 -12.88 14.87
CA GLN A 93 1.99 -13.58 16.05
C GLN A 93 1.52 -14.98 15.67
N GLU A 94 1.65 -15.92 16.62
CA GLU A 94 1.19 -17.31 16.43
C GLU A 94 -0.28 -17.36 16.09
N GLY A 95 -0.64 -18.13 15.05
CA GLY A 95 -2.02 -18.28 14.58
C GLY A 95 -2.56 -17.14 13.73
N VAL A 96 -1.80 -16.06 13.51
CA VAL A 96 -2.20 -14.95 12.64
C VAL A 96 -1.66 -15.19 11.22
N PRO A 97 -2.53 -15.35 10.21
CA PRO A 97 -2.09 -15.58 8.83
C PRO A 97 -1.43 -14.34 8.24
N THR A 98 -0.47 -14.53 7.36
CA THR A 98 -0.01 -13.48 6.44
C THR A 98 -1.14 -13.09 5.49
N ILE A 99 -1.00 -11.96 4.78
CA ILE A 99 -2.00 -11.55 3.76
C ILE A 99 -2.13 -12.63 2.69
N GLU A 100 -1.01 -13.20 2.25
CA GLU A 100 -0.99 -14.25 1.23
C GLU A 100 -1.72 -15.52 1.70
N GLU A 101 -1.45 -15.98 2.92
CA GLU A 101 -2.12 -17.12 3.52
C GLU A 101 -3.62 -16.85 3.70
N PHE A 102 -3.99 -15.62 4.11
CA PHE A 102 -5.38 -15.23 4.24
C PHE A 102 -6.10 -15.25 2.87
N LEU A 103 -5.48 -14.70 1.83
CA LEU A 103 -6.03 -14.73 0.47
C LEU A 103 -6.16 -16.17 -0.06
N GLU A 104 -5.13 -17.02 0.11
CA GLU A 104 -5.20 -18.44 -0.29
C GLU A 104 -6.34 -19.21 0.41
N GLN A 105 -6.62 -18.88 1.67
CA GLN A 105 -7.65 -19.58 2.47
C GLN A 105 -9.06 -19.07 2.18
N ASN A 106 -9.23 -17.81 1.80
CA ASN A 106 -10.53 -17.15 1.74
C ASN A 106 -10.99 -16.81 0.32
N MET A 107 -10.09 -16.71 -0.66
CA MET A 107 -10.47 -16.47 -2.04
C MET A 107 -10.81 -17.77 -2.79
N GLN A 108 -11.82 -17.70 -3.65
CA GLN A 108 -12.29 -18.80 -4.46
C GLN A 108 -11.90 -18.62 -5.94
N GLN A 109 -11.89 -19.73 -6.69
CA GLN A 109 -11.65 -19.70 -8.13
C GLN A 109 -12.55 -18.69 -8.84
N GLY A 110 -11.97 -17.88 -9.70
CA GLY A 110 -12.66 -16.88 -10.51
C GLY A 110 -12.88 -15.53 -9.80
N GLN A 111 -12.54 -15.42 -8.52
CA GLN A 111 -12.56 -14.14 -7.81
C GLN A 111 -11.38 -13.24 -8.19
N THR A 112 -11.50 -11.95 -7.89
CA THR A 112 -10.54 -10.93 -8.25
C THR A 112 -9.99 -10.22 -7.01
N LEU A 113 -8.64 -10.19 -6.88
CA LEU A 113 -7.93 -9.29 -5.98
C LEU A 113 -7.65 -7.97 -6.71
N GLY A 114 -8.12 -6.85 -6.19
CA GLY A 114 -7.86 -5.51 -6.71
C GLY A 114 -6.91 -4.70 -5.82
N PHE A 115 -6.14 -3.82 -6.43
CA PHE A 115 -5.33 -2.78 -5.76
C PHE A 115 -4.88 -1.72 -6.77
N ASP A 116 -4.44 -0.56 -6.28
CA ASP A 116 -3.73 0.40 -7.12
C ASP A 116 -2.29 -0.10 -7.36
N GLY A 117 -2.00 -0.58 -8.56
CA GLY A 117 -0.69 -1.13 -8.92
C GLY A 117 0.46 -0.12 -8.86
N ARG A 118 0.16 1.18 -8.78
CA ARG A 118 1.18 2.23 -8.66
C ARG A 118 1.82 2.27 -7.26
N VAL A 119 1.11 1.71 -6.24
CA VAL A 119 1.58 1.67 -4.84
C VAL A 119 1.95 0.26 -4.38
N ILE A 120 2.04 -0.69 -5.29
CA ILE A 120 2.51 -2.06 -5.02
C ILE A 120 3.85 -2.27 -5.73
N ALA A 121 4.88 -2.65 -4.98
CA ALA A 121 6.17 -2.99 -5.56
C ALA A 121 6.04 -4.19 -6.51
N ALA A 122 6.76 -4.15 -7.66
CA ALA A 122 6.67 -5.20 -8.67
C ALA A 122 6.99 -6.61 -8.13
N MET A 123 7.86 -6.71 -7.13
CA MET A 123 8.20 -7.98 -6.47
C MET A 123 7.02 -8.53 -5.67
N ASP A 124 6.29 -7.66 -4.97
CA ASP A 124 5.09 -8.05 -4.21
C ASP A 124 3.96 -8.44 -5.15
N GLY A 125 3.73 -7.66 -6.21
CA GLY A 125 2.77 -8.02 -7.26
C GLY A 125 3.02 -9.40 -7.85
N LYS A 126 4.27 -9.73 -8.21
CA LYS A 126 4.65 -11.07 -8.69
C LYS A 126 4.47 -12.16 -7.63
N LYS A 127 4.66 -11.83 -6.35
CA LYS A 127 4.40 -12.76 -5.26
C LYS A 127 2.91 -13.11 -5.17
N TYR A 128 2.03 -12.10 -5.24
CA TYR A 128 0.58 -12.34 -5.29
C TYR A 128 0.18 -13.13 -6.54
N GLU A 129 0.67 -12.78 -7.71
CA GLU A 129 0.42 -13.55 -8.94
C GLU A 129 0.79 -15.04 -8.75
N LYS A 130 1.95 -15.33 -8.20
CA LYS A 130 2.43 -16.70 -7.99
C LYS A 130 1.57 -17.48 -6.98
N VAL A 131 1.19 -16.83 -5.88
CA VAL A 131 0.37 -17.44 -4.83
C VAL A 131 -1.03 -17.73 -5.36
N LEU A 132 -1.65 -16.77 -6.02
CA LEU A 132 -3.04 -16.82 -6.45
C LEU A 132 -3.26 -17.58 -7.76
N ALA A 133 -2.21 -17.78 -8.57
CA ALA A 133 -2.30 -18.52 -9.84
C ALA A 133 -2.85 -19.94 -9.69
N LYS A 134 -2.52 -20.62 -8.57
CA LYS A 134 -2.97 -22.00 -8.30
C LYS A 134 -4.49 -22.10 -8.15
N ALA A 135 -5.12 -21.07 -7.62
CA ALA A 135 -6.56 -21.00 -7.41
C ALA A 135 -7.30 -20.31 -8.57
N GLN A 136 -6.59 -19.98 -9.66
CA GLN A 136 -7.16 -19.24 -10.83
C GLN A 136 -7.87 -17.94 -10.41
N ILE A 137 -7.25 -17.20 -9.49
CA ILE A 137 -7.70 -15.89 -9.01
C ILE A 137 -7.14 -14.83 -9.95
N CYS A 138 -7.97 -13.85 -10.32
CA CYS A 138 -7.58 -12.72 -11.15
C CYS A 138 -6.98 -11.60 -10.31
N ILE A 139 -6.08 -10.81 -10.89
CA ILE A 139 -5.54 -9.59 -10.27
C ILE A 139 -5.92 -8.39 -11.13
N ALA A 140 -6.54 -7.37 -10.50
CA ALA A 140 -6.90 -6.09 -11.09
C ALA A 140 -6.07 -4.99 -10.43
N TYR A 141 -5.09 -4.44 -11.15
CA TYR A 141 -4.13 -3.46 -10.61
C TYR A 141 -4.20 -2.07 -11.26
N GLU A 142 -5.19 -1.86 -12.13
CA GLU A 142 -5.27 -0.63 -12.94
C GLU A 142 -6.10 0.47 -12.29
N LYS A 143 -6.77 0.21 -11.15
CA LYS A 143 -7.77 1.13 -10.60
C LYS A 143 -7.50 1.51 -9.15
N ASP A 144 -7.41 2.81 -8.92
CA ASP A 144 -7.50 3.41 -7.60
C ASP A 144 -8.99 3.65 -7.26
N LEU A 145 -9.61 2.71 -6.53
CA LEU A 145 -11.03 2.83 -6.16
C LEU A 145 -11.29 3.99 -5.19
N ALA A 146 -10.27 4.43 -4.45
CA ALA A 146 -10.40 5.54 -3.51
C ALA A 146 -10.68 6.86 -4.23
N ASP A 147 -10.17 7.05 -5.44
CA ASP A 147 -10.27 8.31 -6.19
C ASP A 147 -11.73 8.73 -6.44
N SER A 148 -12.63 7.77 -6.62
CA SER A 148 -14.06 8.05 -6.80
C SER A 148 -14.86 8.19 -5.50
N ILE A 149 -14.31 7.81 -4.34
CA ILE A 149 -14.99 7.77 -3.05
C ILE A 149 -14.52 8.90 -2.14
N TRP A 150 -13.22 9.18 -2.14
CA TRP A 150 -12.62 10.22 -1.31
C TRP A 150 -12.69 11.58 -1.99
N THR A 151 -13.86 12.21 -1.93
CA THR A 151 -14.18 13.45 -2.67
C THR A 151 -13.36 14.67 -2.25
N ASP A 152 -12.87 14.69 -1.02
CA ASP A 152 -12.00 15.73 -0.46
C ASP A 152 -10.54 15.27 -0.32
N ARG A 153 -10.13 14.28 -1.15
CA ARG A 153 -8.76 13.77 -1.17
C ARG A 153 -7.77 14.92 -1.39
N PRO A 154 -6.70 15.01 -0.57
CA PRO A 154 -5.65 16.00 -0.79
C PRO A 154 -5.09 15.95 -2.21
N ASN A 155 -4.65 17.08 -2.74
CA ASN A 155 -4.06 17.12 -4.06
C ASN A 155 -2.79 16.28 -4.14
N PHE A 156 -2.53 15.70 -5.31
CA PHE A 156 -1.27 15.05 -5.60
C PHE A 156 -0.10 16.03 -5.37
N PRO A 157 1.00 15.60 -4.69
CA PRO A 157 2.11 16.49 -4.39
C PRO A 157 2.79 16.99 -5.68
N ALA A 158 2.76 18.29 -5.88
CA ALA A 158 3.34 18.98 -7.05
C ALA A 158 4.35 20.05 -6.62
N GLY A 159 5.15 19.76 -5.59
CA GLY A 159 6.20 20.67 -5.12
C GLY A 159 7.28 20.91 -6.18
N LYS A 160 7.82 22.13 -6.22
CA LYS A 160 8.97 22.43 -7.10
C LYS A 160 10.20 21.67 -6.65
N VAL A 161 10.91 21.09 -7.60
CA VAL A 161 12.24 20.53 -7.35
C VAL A 161 13.19 21.66 -6.95
N THR A 162 13.88 21.48 -5.81
CA THR A 162 14.89 22.41 -5.31
C THR A 162 16.25 21.74 -5.33
N VAL A 163 17.27 22.49 -5.78
CA VAL A 163 18.66 22.02 -5.71
C VAL A 163 19.16 22.19 -4.28
N LEU A 164 19.66 21.13 -3.67
CA LEU A 164 20.27 21.19 -2.36
C LEU A 164 21.63 21.88 -2.44
N ASP A 165 21.88 22.88 -1.58
CA ASP A 165 23.17 23.58 -1.52
C ASP A 165 24.30 22.57 -1.23
N GLU A 166 25.43 22.72 -1.92
CA GLU A 166 26.60 21.86 -1.79
C GLU A 166 27.13 21.80 -0.34
N LYS A 167 27.04 22.90 0.41
CA LYS A 167 27.41 22.94 1.83
C LYS A 167 26.59 21.97 2.69
N ILE A 168 25.34 21.71 2.30
CA ILE A 168 24.44 20.75 2.96
C ILE A 168 24.67 19.36 2.37
N ALA A 169 24.79 19.27 1.05
CA ALA A 169 24.97 18.01 0.33
C ALA A 169 26.35 17.36 0.53
N GLY A 170 27.34 18.15 1.00
CA GLY A 170 28.71 17.73 1.30
C GLY A 170 29.63 17.53 0.09
N LYS A 171 29.09 17.36 -1.12
CA LYS A 171 29.80 17.21 -2.38
C LYS A 171 28.98 17.79 -3.53
N SER A 172 29.68 18.30 -4.54
CA SER A 172 29.03 18.75 -5.78
C SER A 172 28.37 17.58 -6.52
N VAL A 173 27.43 17.89 -7.40
CA VAL A 173 26.82 16.89 -8.29
C VAL A 173 27.88 16.25 -9.19
N GLU A 174 28.84 17.05 -9.68
CA GLU A 174 29.91 16.60 -10.57
C GLU A 174 30.83 15.58 -9.88
N GLU A 175 31.23 15.84 -8.63
CA GLU A 175 32.01 14.90 -7.82
C GLU A 175 31.26 13.59 -7.57
N LYS A 176 29.97 13.66 -7.24
CA LYS A 176 29.15 12.47 -6.99
C LYS A 176 29.02 11.62 -8.26
N LEU A 177 28.76 12.25 -9.41
CA LEU A 177 28.68 11.57 -10.69
C LEU A 177 30.02 10.94 -11.11
N THR A 178 31.13 11.64 -10.89
CA THR A 178 32.47 11.11 -11.19
C THR A 178 32.75 9.86 -10.35
N GLN A 179 32.53 9.91 -9.05
CA GLN A 179 32.71 8.74 -8.15
C GLN A 179 31.81 7.57 -8.55
N THR A 180 30.55 7.86 -8.92
CA THR A 180 29.61 6.83 -9.36
C THR A 180 30.11 6.16 -10.65
N ARG A 181 30.55 6.94 -11.65
CA ARG A 181 31.10 6.42 -12.93
C ARG A 181 32.37 5.60 -12.71
N GLU A 182 33.26 6.04 -11.84
CA GLU A 182 34.46 5.25 -11.46
C GLU A 182 34.11 3.90 -10.86
N LYS A 183 33.10 3.86 -9.98
CA LYS A 183 32.60 2.62 -9.40
C LYS A 183 31.94 1.74 -10.45
N MET A 184 31.10 2.30 -11.32
CA MET A 184 30.51 1.57 -12.44
C MET A 184 31.58 0.94 -13.35
N ALA A 185 32.62 1.69 -13.67
CA ALA A 185 33.71 1.17 -14.48
C ALA A 185 34.45 -0.02 -13.84
N LYS A 186 34.68 0.03 -12.51
CA LYS A 186 35.26 -1.10 -11.74
C LYS A 186 34.37 -2.34 -11.75
N ASP A 187 33.05 -2.12 -11.69
CA ASP A 187 32.06 -3.20 -11.63
C ASP A 187 31.64 -3.67 -13.04
N GLY A 188 32.25 -3.11 -14.12
CA GLY A 188 31.91 -3.43 -15.51
C GLY A 188 30.51 -3.00 -15.93
N ALA A 189 29.88 -2.05 -15.22
CA ALA A 189 28.55 -1.58 -15.50
C ALA A 189 28.56 -0.40 -16.50
N ASN A 190 27.73 -0.47 -17.54
CA ASN A 190 27.59 0.58 -18.55
C ASN A 190 26.44 1.55 -18.28
N ALA A 191 25.51 1.17 -17.41
CA ALA A 191 24.37 1.98 -16.99
C ALA A 191 24.04 1.72 -15.52
N LEU A 192 23.54 2.73 -14.83
CA LEU A 192 23.00 2.63 -13.46
C LEU A 192 21.61 3.27 -13.46
N LEU A 193 20.62 2.51 -13.04
CA LEU A 193 19.26 3.00 -12.80
C LEU A 193 19.11 3.26 -11.29
N LEU A 194 18.71 4.47 -10.95
CA LEU A 194 18.33 4.87 -9.59
C LEU A 194 16.80 4.94 -9.54
N THR A 195 16.18 4.23 -8.60
CA THR A 195 14.73 4.19 -8.38
C THR A 195 14.40 4.78 -7.01
#